data_de8a4cc9923cd6286aaf7aaf474a648a
#
_entry.id   de8a4cc9923cd6286aaf7aaf474a648a
#
_cell.length_a   1.000
_cell.length_b   1.000
_cell.length_c   1.000
_cell.angle_alpha   90.00
_cell.angle_beta   90.00
_cell.angle_gamma   90.00
#
_symmetry.space_group_name_H-M   'P 1'
#
loop_
_entity.id
_entity.type
_entity.pdbx_description
1 polymer ?
#
loop_
_entity_poly.entity_id
_entity_poly.type
_entity_poly.pdbx_seq_one_letter_code
_entity_poly.pdbx_strand_id
1 'polypeptide(L)'
;MDLSVAVYDRAGGHEAGYGADRTYVTASVVKVAVLAALLLRAQDAGRWLEPGEERLAEAMIERSDNEAATALRAAAGGVEGLDAAHARLGLTRTVAAPAWGLTRTTAGDQLTLLKAVFDADTRPDAPLDVRSRRYLAGLMGRVVPGQDWGVPAARGAGTRTGATGRRGDGVALKNGWLPRSESGLWVVHSVGCVDDCLVAVLSDGHASKEEGIARVEEAAVGAVRRIVALRRG
;
A
#
# COMPACT_ATOMS: atom_id res chain seq x y z
N MET A 1 11.62 8.50 -16.83
CA MET A 1 10.68 8.59 -15.68
C MET A 1 9.40 7.88 -16.05
N ASP A 2 9.03 6.89 -15.29
CA ASP A 2 7.82 6.11 -15.46
C ASP A 2 6.91 6.30 -14.25
N LEU A 3 5.59 6.37 -14.49
CA LEU A 3 4.57 6.57 -13.45
C LEU A 3 3.35 5.73 -13.77
N SER A 4 2.82 5.07 -12.73
CA SER A 4 1.56 4.31 -12.79
C SER A 4 0.67 4.66 -11.62
N VAL A 5 -0.62 4.71 -11.86
CA VAL A 5 -1.64 5.01 -10.85
C VAL A 5 -2.75 3.99 -10.96
N ALA A 6 -3.23 3.52 -9.82
CA ALA A 6 -4.51 2.83 -9.69
C ALA A 6 -5.28 3.46 -8.52
N VAL A 7 -6.56 3.73 -8.73
CA VAL A 7 -7.42 4.39 -7.73
C VAL A 7 -8.80 3.75 -7.73
N TYR A 8 -9.35 3.55 -6.52
CA TYR A 8 -10.70 3.06 -6.30
C TYR A 8 -11.44 3.95 -5.31
N ASP A 9 -12.61 4.40 -5.71
CA ASP A 9 -13.54 5.16 -4.88
C ASP A 9 -14.53 4.21 -4.21
N ARG A 10 -14.38 3.98 -2.91
CA ARG A 10 -15.24 3.08 -2.13
C ARG A 10 -16.69 3.56 -2.04
N ALA A 11 -16.91 4.87 -2.04
CA ALA A 11 -18.26 5.43 -1.92
C ALA A 11 -19.03 5.38 -3.24
N GLY A 12 -18.34 5.54 -4.38
CA GLY A 12 -18.95 5.51 -5.71
C GLY A 12 -18.82 4.16 -6.42
N GLY A 13 -17.97 3.26 -5.93
CA GLY A 13 -17.69 1.97 -6.58
C GLY A 13 -16.87 2.09 -7.87
N HIS A 14 -16.33 3.26 -8.18
CA HIS A 14 -15.59 3.51 -9.41
C HIS A 14 -14.11 3.14 -9.25
N GLU A 15 -13.54 2.58 -10.31
CA GLU A 15 -12.11 2.28 -10.41
C GLU A 15 -11.53 2.89 -11.68
N ALA A 16 -10.31 3.41 -11.58
CA ALA A 16 -9.56 3.94 -12.72
C ALA A 16 -8.06 3.73 -12.53
N GLY A 17 -7.31 3.73 -13.63
CA GLY A 17 -5.86 3.59 -13.61
C GLY A 17 -5.20 4.16 -14.85
N TYR A 18 -3.90 4.40 -14.72
CA TYR A 18 -2.98 4.72 -15.80
C TYR A 18 -1.74 3.86 -15.66
N GLY A 19 -1.40 3.10 -16.68
CA GLY A 19 -0.24 2.18 -16.65
C GLY A 19 -0.32 1.16 -15.51
N ALA A 20 -1.53 0.77 -15.06
CA ALA A 20 -1.75 -0.02 -13.86
C ALA A 20 -1.07 -1.40 -13.89
N ASP A 21 -0.78 -1.91 -15.07
CA ASP A 21 -0.13 -3.20 -15.30
C ASP A 21 1.40 -3.13 -15.44
N ARG A 22 1.98 -1.91 -15.45
CA ARG A 22 3.43 -1.74 -15.52
C ARG A 22 4.08 -2.24 -14.24
N THR A 23 5.19 -2.94 -14.40
CA THR A 23 5.92 -3.56 -13.29
C THR A 23 6.99 -2.65 -12.72
N TYR A 24 7.05 -2.57 -11.38
CA TYR A 24 8.06 -1.85 -10.59
C TYR A 24 8.66 -2.75 -9.52
N VAL A 25 9.86 -2.42 -9.04
CA VAL A 25 10.35 -2.98 -7.76
C VAL A 25 9.62 -2.28 -6.62
N THR A 26 9.25 -3.02 -5.60
CA THR A 26 8.36 -2.53 -4.53
C THR A 26 8.99 -1.51 -3.58
N ALA A 27 10.32 -1.53 -3.40
CA ALA A 27 10.91 -0.90 -2.23
C ALA A 27 10.10 -1.28 -0.96
N SER A 28 9.82 -0.32 -0.07
CA SER A 28 9.14 -0.60 1.21
C SER A 28 7.62 -0.73 1.14
N VAL A 29 6.96 -0.57 -0.02
CA VAL A 29 5.51 -0.85 -0.09
C VAL A 29 5.21 -2.34 0.04
N VAL A 30 6.17 -3.24 -0.25
CA VAL A 30 6.04 -4.69 -0.01
C VAL A 30 5.73 -5.03 1.45
N LYS A 31 6.09 -4.18 2.40
CA LYS A 31 5.89 -4.42 3.84
C LYS A 31 4.41 -4.62 4.20
N VAL A 32 3.49 -4.04 3.43
CA VAL A 32 2.05 -4.31 3.55
C VAL A 32 1.74 -5.77 3.21
N ALA A 33 2.28 -6.27 2.10
CA ALA A 33 2.12 -7.67 1.70
C ALA A 33 2.82 -8.64 2.65
N VAL A 34 3.99 -8.28 3.19
CA VAL A 34 4.70 -9.09 4.21
C VAL A 34 3.84 -9.25 5.47
N LEU A 35 3.24 -8.17 5.97
CA LEU A 35 2.36 -8.26 7.13
C LEU A 35 1.08 -9.03 6.81
N ALA A 36 0.49 -8.82 5.64
CA ALA A 36 -0.67 -9.59 5.20
C ALA A 36 -0.36 -11.10 5.13
N ALA A 37 0.81 -11.49 4.60
CA ALA A 37 1.26 -12.88 4.54
C ALA A 37 1.42 -13.50 5.94
N LEU A 38 2.03 -12.76 6.87
CA LEU A 38 2.18 -13.21 8.26
C LEU A 38 0.82 -13.39 8.94
N LEU A 39 -0.11 -12.45 8.74
CA LEU A 39 -1.46 -12.53 9.29
C LEU A 39 -2.23 -13.72 8.72
N LEU A 40 -2.16 -13.98 7.41
CA LEU A 40 -2.75 -15.15 6.77
C LEU A 40 -2.20 -16.44 7.37
N ARG A 41 -0.88 -16.53 7.55
CA ARG A 41 -0.25 -17.69 8.18
C ARG A 41 -0.70 -17.90 9.63
N ALA A 42 -0.84 -16.82 10.39
CA ALA A 42 -1.34 -16.89 11.76
C ALA A 42 -2.81 -17.35 11.79
N GLN A 43 -3.67 -16.84 10.90
CA GLN A 43 -5.06 -17.28 10.73
C GLN A 43 -5.14 -18.79 10.42
N ASP A 44 -4.33 -19.28 9.48
CA ASP A 44 -4.29 -20.70 9.11
C ASP A 44 -3.89 -21.59 10.28
N ALA A 45 -3.05 -21.08 11.17
CA ALA A 45 -2.63 -21.76 12.40
C ALA A 45 -3.63 -21.59 13.57
N GLY A 46 -4.76 -20.90 13.37
CA GLY A 46 -5.76 -20.63 14.41
C GLY A 46 -5.25 -19.77 15.56
N ARG A 47 -4.21 -18.97 15.33
CA ARG A 47 -3.57 -18.11 16.33
C ARG A 47 -3.59 -16.62 15.95
N TRP A 48 -3.26 -15.79 16.88
CA TRP A 48 -2.89 -14.40 16.64
C TRP A 48 -1.36 -14.25 16.54
N LEU A 49 -0.90 -13.06 16.19
CA LEU A 49 0.51 -12.72 16.23
C LEU A 49 1.07 -12.85 17.66
N GLU A 50 2.29 -13.33 17.77
CA GLU A 50 3.04 -13.31 19.03
C GLU A 50 3.41 -11.87 19.41
N PRO A 51 3.60 -11.54 20.70
CA PRO A 51 3.99 -10.18 21.12
C PRO A 51 5.27 -9.67 20.45
N GLY A 52 6.18 -10.57 20.07
CA GLY A 52 7.37 -10.25 19.30
C GLY A 52 7.06 -9.88 17.85
N GLU A 53 6.15 -10.63 17.20
CA GLU A 53 5.69 -10.36 15.85
C GLU A 53 4.94 -9.02 15.78
N GLU A 54 4.10 -8.69 16.78
CA GLU A 54 3.38 -7.41 16.85
C GLU A 54 4.34 -6.23 16.95
N ARG A 55 5.34 -6.28 17.84
CA ARG A 55 6.36 -5.20 17.96
C ARG A 55 7.13 -4.99 16.66
N LEU A 56 7.49 -6.08 15.98
CA LEU A 56 8.14 -5.99 14.67
C LEU A 56 7.21 -5.45 13.59
N ALA A 57 5.91 -5.82 13.60
CA ALA A 57 4.94 -5.30 12.65
C ALA A 57 4.73 -3.79 12.80
N GLU A 58 4.66 -3.28 14.03
CA GLU A 58 4.62 -1.85 14.33
C GLU A 58 5.87 -1.13 13.80
N ALA A 59 7.06 -1.65 14.10
CA ALA A 59 8.31 -1.08 13.60
C ALA A 59 8.35 -1.06 12.07
N MET A 60 7.97 -2.17 11.44
CA MET A 60 8.00 -2.34 10.00
C MET A 60 7.05 -1.41 9.26
N ILE A 61 5.82 -1.24 9.76
CA ILE A 61 4.81 -0.43 9.07
C ILE A 61 4.95 1.05 9.44
N GLU A 62 4.98 1.39 10.72
CA GLU A 62 4.93 2.77 11.19
C GLU A 62 6.25 3.53 10.93
N ARG A 63 7.41 2.88 11.13
CA ARG A 63 8.74 3.47 10.96
C ARG A 63 9.47 2.99 9.70
N SER A 64 8.84 2.08 8.96
CA SER A 64 9.48 1.44 7.79
C SER A 64 10.79 0.71 8.11
N ASP A 65 10.89 0.10 9.29
CA ASP A 65 12.08 -0.61 9.75
C ASP A 65 12.43 -1.80 8.84
N ASN A 66 13.71 -1.91 8.44
CA ASN A 66 14.17 -2.93 7.49
C ASN A 66 14.55 -4.24 8.16
N GLU A 67 15.04 -4.21 9.39
CA GLU A 67 15.38 -5.41 10.14
C GLU A 67 14.08 -6.15 10.53
N ALA A 68 13.08 -5.41 10.98
CA ALA A 68 11.74 -5.93 11.23
C ALA A 68 11.12 -6.56 9.96
N ALA A 69 11.28 -5.92 8.81
CA ALA A 69 10.80 -6.46 7.54
C ALA A 69 11.48 -7.79 7.18
N THR A 70 12.78 -7.88 7.38
CA THR A 70 13.56 -9.10 7.14
C THR A 70 13.12 -10.24 8.06
N ALA A 71 12.96 -9.95 9.36
CA ALA A 71 12.52 -10.93 10.34
C ALA A 71 11.10 -11.43 10.08
N LEU A 72 10.14 -10.50 9.83
CA LEU A 72 8.73 -10.87 9.58
C LEU A 72 8.54 -11.57 8.25
N ARG A 73 9.29 -11.22 7.21
CA ARG A 73 9.28 -11.97 5.96
C ARG A 73 9.74 -13.42 6.16
N ALA A 74 10.80 -13.64 6.95
CA ALA A 74 11.24 -14.99 7.28
C ALA A 74 10.14 -15.75 8.05
N ALA A 75 9.51 -15.12 9.04
CA ALA A 75 8.38 -15.68 9.78
C ALA A 75 7.16 -15.97 8.90
N ALA A 76 6.93 -15.18 7.85
CA ALA A 76 5.87 -15.40 6.86
C ALA A 76 6.17 -16.54 5.86
N GLY A 77 7.34 -17.18 5.93
CA GLY A 77 7.71 -18.30 5.06
C GLY A 77 8.63 -17.93 3.89
N GLY A 78 9.32 -16.79 3.97
CA GLY A 78 10.32 -16.38 2.98
C GLY A 78 9.70 -15.98 1.64
N VAL A 79 10.39 -16.31 0.54
CA VAL A 79 9.91 -16.04 -0.85
C VAL A 79 8.65 -16.84 -1.13
N GLU A 80 8.66 -18.13 -0.85
CA GLU A 80 7.57 -19.06 -1.15
C GLU A 80 6.29 -18.71 -0.36
N GLY A 81 6.44 -18.39 0.94
CA GLY A 81 5.31 -17.95 1.76
C GLY A 81 4.71 -16.62 1.29
N LEU A 82 5.56 -15.72 0.81
CA LEU A 82 5.10 -14.45 0.27
C LEU A 82 4.37 -14.63 -1.06
N ASP A 83 4.88 -15.47 -1.99
CA ASP A 83 4.20 -15.76 -3.26
C ASP A 83 2.88 -16.52 -3.03
N ALA A 84 2.83 -17.45 -2.08
CA ALA A 84 1.57 -18.11 -1.70
C ALA A 84 0.53 -17.10 -1.16
N ALA A 85 0.96 -16.13 -0.37
CA ALA A 85 0.10 -15.05 0.12
C ALA A 85 -0.34 -14.12 -1.02
N HIS A 86 0.54 -13.78 -1.96
CA HIS A 86 0.21 -13.00 -3.15
C HIS A 86 -0.92 -13.68 -3.95
N ALA A 87 -0.81 -14.98 -4.20
CA ALA A 87 -1.84 -15.75 -4.91
C ALA A 87 -3.20 -15.70 -4.17
N ARG A 88 -3.20 -15.90 -2.84
CA ARG A 88 -4.42 -15.83 -2.01
C ARG A 88 -5.06 -14.44 -2.00
N LEU A 89 -4.23 -13.38 -2.05
CA LEU A 89 -4.68 -11.99 -2.07
C LEU A 89 -5.08 -11.53 -3.48
N GLY A 90 -4.89 -12.35 -4.52
CA GLY A 90 -5.19 -12.02 -5.91
C GLY A 90 -4.17 -11.09 -6.57
N LEU A 91 -2.94 -11.05 -6.07
CA LEU A 91 -1.85 -10.23 -6.61
C LEU A 91 -1.14 -11.00 -7.75
N THR A 92 -1.77 -11.06 -8.91
CA THR A 92 -1.38 -11.98 -9.99
C THR A 92 -0.11 -11.59 -10.74
N ARG A 93 0.34 -10.35 -10.56
CA ARG A 93 1.54 -9.78 -11.21
C ARG A 93 2.63 -9.40 -10.18
N THR A 94 2.44 -9.77 -8.92
CA THR A 94 3.41 -9.52 -7.85
C THR A 94 4.23 -10.79 -7.62
N VAL A 95 5.55 -10.67 -7.74
CA VAL A 95 6.49 -11.79 -7.64
C VAL A 95 7.55 -11.46 -6.60
N ALA A 96 7.64 -12.29 -5.57
CA ALA A 96 8.60 -12.12 -4.48
C ALA A 96 10.05 -12.29 -4.97
N ALA A 97 10.96 -11.52 -4.39
CA ALA A 97 12.39 -11.61 -4.67
C ALA A 97 13.19 -12.01 -3.43
N PRO A 98 14.39 -12.62 -3.58
CA PRO A 98 15.29 -12.90 -2.46
C PRO A 98 15.60 -11.67 -1.61
N ALA A 99 15.88 -10.52 -2.23
CA ALA A 99 15.92 -9.22 -1.57
C ALA A 99 14.50 -8.62 -1.60
N TRP A 100 13.80 -8.59 -0.48
CA TRP A 100 12.37 -8.25 -0.41
C TRP A 100 12.02 -6.90 -1.06
N GLY A 101 12.88 -5.87 -0.96
CA GLY A 101 12.67 -4.57 -1.61
C GLY A 101 12.72 -4.61 -3.14
N LEU A 102 13.23 -5.70 -3.73
CA LEU A 102 13.28 -5.96 -5.17
C LEU A 102 12.11 -6.85 -5.66
N THR A 103 11.19 -7.23 -4.77
CA THR A 103 9.89 -7.83 -5.15
C THR A 103 9.28 -6.97 -6.25
N ARG A 104 8.72 -7.59 -7.26
CA ARG A 104 8.10 -6.88 -8.41
C ARG A 104 6.60 -6.83 -8.21
N THR A 105 5.99 -5.69 -8.54
CA THR A 105 4.55 -5.47 -8.39
C THR A 105 4.03 -4.48 -9.44
N THR A 106 2.72 -4.29 -9.48
CA THR A 106 2.04 -3.29 -10.33
C THR A 106 1.14 -2.40 -9.48
N ALA A 107 0.75 -1.24 -10.00
CA ALA A 107 -0.21 -0.37 -9.31
C ALA A 107 -1.58 -1.05 -9.15
N GLY A 108 -1.99 -1.88 -10.12
CA GLY A 108 -3.20 -2.69 -10.04
C GLY A 108 -3.17 -3.70 -8.91
N ASP A 109 -2.07 -4.45 -8.75
CA ASP A 109 -1.92 -5.39 -7.63
C ASP A 109 -1.86 -4.68 -6.28
N GLN A 110 -1.20 -3.51 -6.19
CA GLN A 110 -1.20 -2.73 -4.95
C GLN A 110 -2.61 -2.24 -4.61
N LEU A 111 -3.41 -1.83 -5.59
CA LEU A 111 -4.82 -1.50 -5.37
C LEU A 111 -5.63 -2.71 -4.91
N THR A 112 -5.39 -3.90 -5.50
CA THR A 112 -6.02 -5.16 -5.07
C THR A 112 -5.67 -5.49 -3.61
N LEU A 113 -4.40 -5.30 -3.20
CA LEU A 113 -3.99 -5.47 -1.81
C LEU A 113 -4.70 -4.48 -0.88
N LEU A 114 -4.79 -3.19 -1.27
CA LEU A 114 -5.51 -2.19 -0.50
C LEU A 114 -6.99 -2.53 -0.36
N LYS A 115 -7.65 -3.05 -1.41
CA LYS A 115 -9.03 -3.54 -1.31
C LYS A 115 -9.17 -4.69 -0.33
N ALA A 116 -8.22 -5.63 -0.30
CA ALA A 116 -8.21 -6.71 0.67
C ALA A 116 -8.09 -6.22 2.12
N VAL A 117 -7.46 -5.07 2.35
CA VAL A 117 -7.30 -4.47 3.69
C VAL A 117 -8.48 -3.57 4.07
N PHE A 118 -8.94 -2.71 3.16
CA PHE A 118 -9.84 -1.60 3.49
C PHE A 118 -11.28 -1.76 2.97
N ASP A 119 -11.53 -2.63 1.98
CA ASP A 119 -12.83 -2.74 1.29
C ASP A 119 -13.47 -4.14 1.38
N ALA A 120 -12.90 -5.03 2.19
CA ALA A 120 -13.33 -6.42 2.22
C ALA A 120 -14.58 -6.70 3.10
N ASP A 121 -15.17 -5.70 3.76
CA ASP A 121 -16.37 -5.87 4.59
C ASP A 121 -17.60 -6.31 3.77
N THR A 122 -17.58 -6.09 2.45
CA THR A 122 -18.62 -6.49 1.51
C THR A 122 -18.33 -7.87 0.85
N ARG A 123 -17.20 -8.50 1.15
CA ARG A 123 -16.75 -9.74 0.52
C ARG A 123 -16.70 -10.89 1.53
N PRO A 124 -17.63 -11.85 1.46
CA PRO A 124 -17.66 -13.00 2.38
C PRO A 124 -16.39 -13.84 2.31
N ASP A 125 -15.73 -13.88 1.15
CA ASP A 125 -14.53 -14.69 0.89
C ASP A 125 -13.22 -13.88 1.01
N ALA A 126 -13.22 -12.78 1.81
CA ALA A 126 -12.02 -11.98 2.01
C ALA A 126 -10.90 -12.83 2.65
N PRO A 127 -9.68 -12.86 2.07
CA PRO A 127 -8.60 -13.69 2.60
C PRO A 127 -8.19 -13.33 4.03
N LEU A 128 -8.17 -12.04 4.35
CA LEU A 128 -7.88 -11.54 5.69
C LEU A 128 -9.18 -11.40 6.50
N ASP A 129 -9.21 -11.92 7.71
CA ASP A 129 -10.30 -11.72 8.65
C ASP A 129 -10.41 -10.26 9.12
N VAL A 130 -11.52 -9.92 9.77
CA VAL A 130 -11.80 -8.55 10.24
C VAL A 130 -10.74 -8.04 11.22
N ARG A 131 -10.21 -8.92 12.10
CA ARG A 131 -9.18 -8.56 13.07
C ARG A 131 -7.87 -8.20 12.39
N SER A 132 -7.43 -9.04 11.46
CA SER A 132 -6.21 -8.86 10.67
C SER A 132 -6.25 -7.57 9.84
N ARG A 133 -7.38 -7.32 9.17
CA ARG A 133 -7.59 -6.10 8.38
C ARG A 133 -7.53 -4.84 9.24
N ARG A 134 -8.25 -4.82 10.35
CA ARG A 134 -8.26 -3.68 11.28
C ARG A 134 -6.88 -3.41 11.87
N TYR A 135 -6.14 -4.46 12.21
CA TYR A 135 -4.79 -4.34 12.71
C TYR A 135 -3.86 -3.72 11.68
N LEU A 136 -3.81 -4.27 10.46
CA LEU A 136 -2.98 -3.77 9.38
C LEU A 136 -3.35 -2.33 8.99
N ALA A 137 -4.63 -2.03 8.81
CA ALA A 137 -5.12 -0.68 8.52
C ALA A 137 -4.76 0.30 9.65
N GLY A 138 -4.88 -0.13 10.91
CA GLY A 138 -4.50 0.67 12.08
C GLY A 138 -3.02 1.04 12.10
N LEU A 139 -2.12 0.10 11.78
CA LEU A 139 -0.69 0.39 11.67
C LEU A 139 -0.39 1.37 10.54
N MET A 140 -1.02 1.18 9.37
CA MET A 140 -0.88 2.10 8.23
C MET A 140 -1.39 3.52 8.55
N GLY A 141 -2.32 3.67 9.50
CA GLY A 141 -2.82 4.95 9.98
C GLY A 141 -1.93 5.65 11.01
N ARG A 142 -0.86 5.00 11.49
CA ARG A 142 0.03 5.52 12.53
C ARG A 142 1.48 5.70 12.07
N VAL A 143 1.70 5.90 10.77
CA VAL A 143 3.05 6.17 10.26
C VAL A 143 3.63 7.41 10.94
N VAL A 144 4.92 7.34 11.27
CA VAL A 144 5.61 8.43 11.96
C VAL A 144 5.84 9.64 11.04
N PRO A 145 6.00 10.86 11.60
CA PRO A 145 6.40 12.04 10.83
C PRO A 145 7.61 11.76 9.94
N GLY A 146 7.58 12.29 8.69
CA GLY A 146 8.59 12.02 7.67
C GLY A 146 8.32 10.77 6.83
N GLN A 147 7.33 9.93 7.23
CA GLN A 147 6.79 8.84 6.41
C GLN A 147 5.39 9.18 5.83
N ASP A 148 4.86 10.37 6.11
CA ASP A 148 3.48 10.82 5.90
C ASP A 148 3.30 11.67 4.62
N TRP A 149 4.09 11.40 3.59
CA TRP A 149 4.02 12.03 2.27
C TRP A 149 3.30 11.14 1.24
N GLY A 150 3.04 11.66 0.05
CA GLY A 150 2.45 10.92 -1.07
C GLY A 150 0.92 10.93 -1.03
N VAL A 151 0.28 9.77 -0.82
CA VAL A 151 -1.20 9.66 -0.78
C VAL A 151 -1.88 10.71 0.10
N PRO A 152 -1.36 11.10 1.27
CA PRO A 152 -1.98 12.14 2.10
C PRO A 152 -2.16 13.50 1.44
N ALA A 153 -1.34 13.84 0.43
CA ALA A 153 -1.49 15.09 -0.34
C ALA A 153 -2.85 15.20 -1.04
N ALA A 154 -3.50 14.06 -1.31
CA ALA A 154 -4.83 14.01 -1.92
C ALA A 154 -5.99 14.22 -0.93
N ARG A 155 -5.70 14.44 0.36
CA ARG A 155 -6.75 14.66 1.38
C ARG A 155 -7.63 15.84 1.00
N GLY A 156 -8.95 15.62 1.00
CA GLY A 156 -9.91 16.64 0.62
C GLY A 156 -9.95 16.98 -0.88
N ALA A 157 -9.13 16.35 -1.71
CA ALA A 157 -9.10 16.63 -3.14
C ALA A 157 -10.43 16.30 -3.85
N GLY A 158 -11.24 15.40 -3.29
CA GLY A 158 -12.57 15.03 -3.78
C GLY A 158 -13.73 15.71 -3.04
N THR A 159 -13.49 16.48 -1.98
CA THR A 159 -14.56 17.10 -1.19
C THR A 159 -14.97 18.45 -1.76
N ARG A 160 -16.30 18.74 -1.74
CA ARG A 160 -16.79 20.13 -1.87
C ARG A 160 -16.41 20.89 -0.59
N THR A 161 -15.89 22.10 -0.73
CA THR A 161 -15.76 23.07 0.36
C THR A 161 -17.06 23.11 1.17
N GLY A 162 -17.04 22.61 2.43
CA GLY A 162 -18.21 22.65 3.31
C GLY A 162 -18.56 21.34 4.03
N ALA A 163 -17.98 20.20 3.64
CA ALA A 163 -18.18 18.97 4.39
C ALA A 163 -17.20 18.92 5.57
N THR A 164 -17.70 19.16 6.78
CA THR A 164 -16.99 18.96 8.05
C THR A 164 -16.87 17.47 8.33
N GLY A 165 -15.96 16.79 7.63
CA GLY A 165 -15.55 15.44 7.98
C GLY A 165 -14.85 15.46 9.35
N ARG A 166 -15.20 14.55 10.24
CA ARG A 166 -14.54 14.39 11.55
C ARG A 166 -13.02 14.28 11.33
N ARG A 167 -12.27 15.13 12.02
CA ARG A 167 -10.81 14.98 12.11
C ARG A 167 -10.53 13.65 12.80
N GLY A 168 -9.92 12.70 12.11
CA GLY A 168 -9.45 11.47 12.73
C GLY A 168 -9.38 10.26 11.79
N ASP A 169 -10.33 10.09 10.88
CA ASP A 169 -10.51 8.86 10.12
C ASP A 169 -10.31 9.13 8.63
N GLY A 170 -9.14 8.93 8.08
CA GLY A 170 -9.09 9.12 6.65
C GLY A 170 -7.77 8.93 5.92
N VAL A 171 -6.68 8.71 6.64
CA VAL A 171 -5.38 8.49 5.99
C VAL A 171 -4.68 7.29 6.60
N ALA A 172 -4.36 6.31 5.76
CA ALA A 172 -3.55 5.16 6.10
C ALA A 172 -2.66 4.85 4.89
N LEU A 173 -1.35 4.70 5.08
CA LEU A 173 -0.44 4.61 3.95
C LEU A 173 0.79 3.76 4.24
N LYS A 174 1.48 3.36 3.17
CA LYS A 174 2.85 2.89 3.20
C LYS A 174 3.61 3.50 2.02
N ASN A 175 4.72 4.11 2.32
CA ASN A 175 5.65 4.61 1.32
C ASN A 175 6.81 3.64 1.08
N GLY A 176 7.39 3.73 -0.11
CA GLY A 176 8.57 2.99 -0.49
C GLY A 176 9.46 3.82 -1.40
N TRP A 177 10.77 3.77 -1.16
CA TRP A 177 11.75 4.42 -2.01
C TRP A 177 13.09 3.68 -1.94
N LEU A 178 13.83 3.73 -3.03
CA LEU A 178 15.22 3.29 -3.07
C LEU A 178 15.96 3.94 -4.26
N PRO A 179 17.26 4.26 -4.12
CA PRO A 179 18.10 4.58 -5.26
C PRO A 179 18.45 3.29 -6.03
N ARG A 180 18.41 3.36 -7.36
CA ARG A 180 18.85 2.26 -8.23
C ARG A 180 20.36 2.36 -8.43
N SER A 181 21.10 1.35 -7.99
CA SER A 181 22.57 1.33 -8.10
C SER A 181 23.08 1.43 -9.54
N GLU A 182 22.31 0.87 -10.50
CA GLU A 182 22.70 0.84 -11.92
C GLU A 182 22.54 2.19 -12.62
N SER A 183 21.53 2.98 -12.27
CA SER A 183 21.20 4.23 -12.95
C SER A 183 21.40 5.47 -12.10
N GLY A 184 21.57 5.32 -10.78
CA GLY A 184 21.55 6.42 -9.81
C GLY A 184 20.18 7.07 -9.63
N LEU A 185 19.17 6.61 -10.37
CA LEU A 185 17.82 7.17 -10.32
C LEU A 185 16.99 6.55 -9.19
N TRP A 186 16.00 7.29 -8.72
CA TRP A 186 15.15 6.90 -7.61
C TRP A 186 13.85 6.25 -8.04
N VAL A 187 13.50 5.21 -7.30
CA VAL A 187 12.13 4.64 -7.23
C VAL A 187 11.43 5.29 -6.06
N VAL A 188 10.19 5.76 -6.27
CA VAL A 188 9.38 6.41 -5.23
C VAL A 188 7.92 5.97 -5.39
N HIS A 189 7.33 5.44 -4.31
CA HIS A 189 5.99 4.90 -4.29
C HIS A 189 5.20 5.38 -3.07
N SER A 190 3.90 5.52 -3.23
CA SER A 190 2.97 5.71 -2.13
C SER A 190 1.68 4.93 -2.39
N VAL A 191 1.27 4.11 -1.42
CA VAL A 191 0.04 3.32 -1.49
C VAL A 191 -0.75 3.48 -0.20
N GLY A 192 -2.08 3.58 -0.29
CA GLY A 192 -2.87 3.75 0.91
C GLY A 192 -4.33 4.13 0.68
N CYS A 193 -4.95 4.52 1.78
CA CYS A 193 -6.31 5.05 1.84
C CYS A 193 -6.27 6.54 2.19
N VAL A 194 -7.03 7.35 1.49
CA VAL A 194 -7.26 8.77 1.80
C VAL A 194 -8.74 9.08 1.59
N ASP A 195 -9.39 9.57 2.64
CA ASP A 195 -10.84 9.74 2.66
C ASP A 195 -11.55 8.42 2.24
N ASP A 196 -12.39 8.43 1.20
CA ASP A 196 -13.03 7.22 0.67
C ASP A 196 -12.24 6.54 -0.47
N CYS A 197 -11.05 7.02 -0.81
CA CYS A 197 -10.30 6.52 -1.95
C CYS A 197 -9.14 5.61 -1.52
N LEU A 198 -8.99 4.48 -2.21
CA LEU A 198 -7.79 3.66 -2.19
C LEU A 198 -6.92 4.09 -3.37
N VAL A 199 -5.64 4.37 -3.11
CA VAL A 199 -4.73 4.95 -4.11
C VAL A 199 -3.41 4.19 -4.09
N ALA A 200 -2.94 3.78 -5.24
CA ALA A 200 -1.61 3.24 -5.45
C ALA A 200 -0.89 4.05 -6.54
N VAL A 201 0.19 4.72 -6.18
CA VAL A 201 1.06 5.44 -7.11
C VAL A 201 2.44 4.81 -7.06
N LEU A 202 2.88 4.28 -8.19
CA LEU A 202 4.21 3.71 -8.38
C LEU A 202 4.97 4.49 -9.44
N SER A 203 6.23 4.82 -9.16
CA SER A 203 7.05 5.60 -10.09
C SER A 203 8.53 5.30 -9.95
N ASP A 204 9.28 5.51 -11.03
CA ASP A 204 10.74 5.38 -11.06
C ASP A 204 11.39 6.38 -12.03
N GLY A 205 12.72 6.42 -12.01
CA GLY A 205 13.48 7.26 -12.94
C GLY A 205 13.59 8.74 -12.51
N HIS A 206 13.48 9.03 -11.21
CA HIS A 206 13.62 10.38 -10.67
C HIS A 206 15.07 10.70 -10.36
N ALA A 207 15.49 11.95 -10.57
CA ALA A 207 16.85 12.41 -10.25
C ALA A 207 17.09 12.50 -8.73
N SER A 208 16.02 12.72 -7.94
CA SER A 208 16.09 12.72 -6.48
C SER A 208 14.83 12.10 -5.87
N LYS A 209 14.91 11.77 -4.57
CA LYS A 209 13.77 11.32 -3.79
C LYS A 209 12.68 12.38 -3.71
N GLU A 210 13.08 13.63 -3.53
CA GLU A 210 12.20 14.81 -3.38
C GLU A 210 11.41 15.06 -4.68
N GLU A 211 12.07 14.96 -5.84
CA GLU A 211 11.38 15.00 -7.14
C GLU A 211 10.35 13.90 -7.25
N GLY A 212 10.71 12.67 -6.89
CA GLY A 212 9.80 11.52 -6.91
C GLY A 212 8.60 11.71 -5.98
N ILE A 213 8.80 12.26 -4.77
CA ILE A 213 7.72 12.58 -3.83
C ILE A 213 6.75 13.58 -4.47
N ALA A 214 7.24 14.69 -5.01
CA ALA A 214 6.41 15.72 -5.63
C ALA A 214 5.54 15.14 -6.77
N ARG A 215 6.11 14.27 -7.60
CA ARG A 215 5.39 13.60 -8.69
C ARG A 215 4.32 12.62 -8.20
N VAL A 216 4.63 11.85 -7.17
CA VAL A 216 3.68 10.92 -6.54
C VAL A 216 2.51 11.67 -5.91
N GLU A 217 2.77 12.79 -5.25
CA GLU A 217 1.73 13.65 -4.64
C GLU A 217 0.82 14.28 -5.70
N GLU A 218 1.40 14.85 -6.76
CA GLU A 218 0.63 15.39 -7.90
C GLU A 218 -0.26 14.32 -8.53
N ALA A 219 0.27 13.12 -8.75
CA ALA A 219 -0.47 12.01 -9.33
C ALA A 219 -1.61 11.53 -8.41
N ALA A 220 -1.38 11.42 -7.11
CA ALA A 220 -2.40 11.04 -6.14
C ALA A 220 -3.56 12.06 -6.10
N VAL A 221 -3.23 13.36 -6.04
CA VAL A 221 -4.24 14.44 -6.09
C VAL A 221 -5.05 14.40 -7.38
N GLY A 222 -4.39 14.25 -8.53
CA GLY A 222 -5.03 14.16 -9.83
C GLY A 222 -5.98 12.96 -9.94
N ALA A 223 -5.56 11.79 -9.45
CA ALA A 223 -6.35 10.56 -9.48
C ALA A 223 -7.60 10.68 -8.61
N VAL A 224 -7.46 11.15 -7.36
CA VAL A 224 -8.61 11.32 -6.45
C VAL A 224 -9.62 12.32 -6.98
N ARG A 225 -9.17 13.47 -7.50
CA ARG A 225 -10.08 14.45 -8.12
C ARG A 225 -10.88 13.87 -9.27
N ARG A 226 -10.23 13.12 -10.16
CA ARG A 226 -10.89 12.54 -11.34
C ARG A 226 -11.89 11.45 -10.97
N ILE A 227 -11.53 10.52 -10.07
CA ILE A 227 -12.40 9.41 -9.72
C ILE A 227 -13.64 9.88 -8.96
N VAL A 228 -13.48 10.83 -8.04
CA VAL A 228 -14.61 11.38 -7.26
C VAL A 228 -15.55 12.21 -8.15
N ALA A 229 -15.05 12.83 -9.22
CA ALA A 229 -15.89 13.54 -10.19
C ALA A 229 -16.90 12.61 -10.86
N LEU A 230 -16.61 11.31 -11.00
CA LEU A 230 -17.52 10.30 -11.57
C LEU A 230 -18.74 10.02 -10.69
N ARG A 231 -18.73 10.36 -9.39
CA ARG A 231 -19.90 10.25 -8.50
C ARG A 231 -21.07 11.16 -8.94
N ARG A 232 -20.84 12.10 -9.86
CA ARG A 232 -21.77 13.20 -10.21
C ARG A 232 -22.41 13.02 -11.58
N GLY A 233 -22.00 12.05 -12.32
CA GLY A 233 -22.53 11.71 -13.65
C GLY A 233 -23.42 10.49 -13.60
#